data_0f301a3319c9d966e3a83fdc787d0d14
#
_entry.id   0f301a3319c9d966e3a83fdc787d0d14
#
_cell.length_a   1.000
_cell.length_b   1.000
_cell.length_c   1.000
_cell.angle_alpha   90.00
_cell.angle_beta   90.00
_cell.angle_gamma   90.00
#
_symmetry.space_group_name_H-M   'P 1'
#
loop_
_entity.id
_entity.type
_entity.pdbx_description
1 polymer ?
#
loop_
_entity_poly.entity_id
_entity_poly.type
_entity_poly.pdbx_seq_one_letter_code
_entity_poly.pdbx_strand_id
1 'polypeptide(L)'
;MSFPLTPFTPADEVDTHVFTDHVEDQLAHGPAALFVACGTGEYSSLSAPEYAELVRHAVRVVAGRVPVFAGAGGGLGNARAAVAAASDAGADGILLLPPYLVGGTEDGYLAYVESVAGAGRLPVLVYRRGLARIGVTTALRLLDVPQVAGIKEGDGDLDSMARTVTAVRTSGHARAGTFAFLNGLPTAEVSATACRAIGIRDYSSAVLCFAPDIARAFHTALTAGDTATTDRLLADFYLPLTALRDQVPGYAVSLVKAGARLRGLDVGHVRAPLVDAAPDHVEQLKDLLAQGRRALAETTGGGAASAAAEGAGAVRTPGQGAPAAPAVVAPAVAVAP
;
A
#
# COMPACT_ATOMS: atom_id res chain seq x y z
N MET A 1 -3.03 1.29 3.74
CA MET A 1 -2.83 -0.15 3.52
C MET A 1 -1.41 -0.53 3.89
N SER A 2 -1.18 -1.65 4.59
CA SER A 2 0.15 -2.15 4.92
C SER A 2 0.63 -3.18 3.90
N PHE A 3 1.95 -3.20 3.64
CA PHE A 3 2.62 -4.13 2.74
C PHE A 3 3.78 -4.78 3.49
N PRO A 4 3.51 -5.80 4.34
CA PRO A 4 4.53 -6.42 5.18
C PRO A 4 5.73 -6.95 4.40
N LEU A 5 6.89 -6.83 5.02
CA LEU A 5 8.14 -7.45 4.58
C LEU A 5 8.06 -8.98 4.72
N THR A 6 8.82 -9.69 3.91
CA THR A 6 9.15 -11.10 4.16
C THR A 6 10.52 -11.18 4.82
N PRO A 7 10.60 -11.54 6.10
CA PRO A 7 11.88 -11.75 6.78
C PRO A 7 12.57 -13.02 6.29
N PHE A 8 13.91 -12.97 6.21
CA PHE A 8 14.71 -14.13 5.87
C PHE A 8 15.76 -14.41 6.96
N THR A 9 15.97 -15.67 7.26
CA THR A 9 17.04 -16.13 8.13
C THR A 9 18.42 -15.96 7.47
N PRO A 10 19.54 -16.06 8.24
CA PRO A 10 20.89 -16.08 7.63
C PRO A 10 21.10 -17.26 6.64
N ALA A 11 20.29 -18.31 6.72
CA ALA A 11 20.31 -19.45 5.79
C ALA A 11 19.44 -19.22 4.56
N ASP A 12 18.94 -18.00 4.35
CA ASP A 12 18.07 -17.61 3.23
C ASP A 12 16.69 -18.33 3.21
N GLU A 13 16.20 -18.74 4.38
CA GLU A 13 14.87 -19.31 4.56
C GLU A 13 13.89 -18.24 5.06
N VAL A 14 12.59 -18.40 4.76
CA VAL A 14 11.56 -17.49 5.29
C VAL A 14 11.46 -17.64 6.82
N ASP A 15 11.69 -16.55 7.55
CA ASP A 15 11.58 -16.52 9.01
C ASP A 15 10.13 -16.20 9.43
N THR A 16 9.36 -17.25 9.69
CA THR A 16 7.96 -17.12 10.09
C THR A 16 7.77 -16.57 11.50
N HIS A 17 8.80 -16.68 12.38
CA HIS A 17 8.74 -16.11 13.73
C HIS A 17 8.83 -14.59 13.67
N VAL A 18 9.87 -14.07 13.02
CA VAL A 18 10.03 -12.62 12.81
C VAL A 18 8.90 -12.06 11.96
N PHE A 19 8.37 -12.85 11.01
CA PHE A 19 7.19 -12.46 10.24
C PHE A 19 5.95 -12.27 11.12
N THR A 20 5.74 -13.15 12.12
CA THR A 20 4.65 -13.01 13.09
C THR A 20 4.78 -11.69 13.84
N ASP A 21 5.96 -11.42 14.42
CA ASP A 21 6.21 -10.19 15.17
C ASP A 21 5.99 -8.95 14.30
N HIS A 22 6.44 -9.02 13.04
CA HIS A 22 6.25 -7.93 12.08
C HIS A 22 4.76 -7.69 11.74
N VAL A 23 3.99 -8.74 11.51
CA VAL A 23 2.55 -8.63 11.22
C VAL A 23 1.80 -8.09 12.43
N GLU A 24 2.11 -8.55 13.64
CA GLU A 24 1.51 -8.04 14.88
C GLU A 24 1.82 -6.55 15.11
N ASP A 25 3.08 -6.15 14.89
CA ASP A 25 3.46 -4.73 14.92
C ASP A 25 2.64 -3.92 13.91
N GLN A 26 2.49 -4.42 12.67
CA GLN A 26 1.69 -3.74 11.66
C GLN A 26 0.22 -3.60 12.08
N LEU A 27 -0.38 -4.65 12.61
CA LEU A 27 -1.78 -4.67 13.07
C LEU A 27 -2.02 -3.71 14.23
N ALA A 28 -1.07 -3.55 15.14
CA ALA A 28 -1.14 -2.59 16.26
C ALA A 28 -1.28 -1.14 15.76
N HIS A 29 -0.87 -0.87 14.53
CA HIS A 29 -0.98 0.45 13.90
C HIS A 29 -2.25 0.64 13.06
N GLY A 30 -3.19 -0.31 13.05
CA GLY A 30 -4.52 -0.20 12.47
C GLY A 30 -4.55 0.01 10.94
N PRO A 31 -3.85 -0.79 10.13
CA PRO A 31 -4.02 -0.76 8.69
C PRO A 31 -5.42 -1.24 8.31
N ALA A 32 -5.99 -0.69 7.22
CA ALA A 32 -7.29 -1.15 6.74
C ALA A 32 -7.22 -2.54 6.05
N ALA A 33 -6.06 -2.96 5.57
CA ALA A 33 -5.77 -4.29 5.02
C ALA A 33 -4.26 -4.54 4.99
N LEU A 34 -3.86 -5.83 4.96
CA LEU A 34 -2.48 -6.27 4.71
C LEU A 34 -2.36 -6.89 3.32
N PHE A 35 -1.26 -6.53 2.63
CA PHE A 35 -0.91 -7.02 1.30
C PHE A 35 0.38 -7.83 1.37
N VAL A 36 0.24 -9.15 1.57
CA VAL A 36 1.35 -10.08 1.86
C VAL A 36 1.97 -10.60 0.58
N ALA A 37 3.25 -10.92 0.60
CA ALA A 37 3.95 -11.46 -0.57
C ALA A 37 3.70 -10.61 -1.84
N CYS A 38 3.69 -9.29 -1.69
CA CYS A 38 3.62 -8.34 -2.81
C CYS A 38 5.02 -7.78 -3.13
N GLY A 39 5.13 -6.61 -3.76
CA GLY A 39 6.43 -6.02 -4.10
C GLY A 39 7.34 -5.82 -2.89
N THR A 40 6.83 -5.19 -1.81
CA THR A 40 7.59 -4.99 -0.57
C THR A 40 7.90 -6.32 0.14
N GLY A 41 7.05 -7.31 0.00
CA GLY A 41 7.24 -8.67 0.52
C GLY A 41 8.03 -9.58 -0.41
N GLU A 42 8.76 -9.03 -1.40
CA GLU A 42 9.67 -9.75 -2.29
C GLU A 42 9.04 -10.96 -3.02
N TYR A 43 7.78 -10.80 -3.50
CA TYR A 43 7.06 -11.85 -4.24
C TYR A 43 7.91 -12.57 -5.28
N SER A 44 8.70 -11.83 -6.06
CA SER A 44 9.53 -12.36 -7.15
C SER A 44 10.67 -13.27 -6.68
N SER A 45 11.01 -13.23 -5.40
CA SER A 45 12.10 -14.00 -4.79
C SER A 45 11.60 -15.23 -4.03
N LEU A 46 10.27 -15.40 -3.95
CA LEU A 46 9.67 -16.54 -3.24
C LEU A 46 9.45 -17.72 -4.20
N SER A 47 9.83 -18.90 -3.77
CA SER A 47 9.39 -20.14 -4.40
C SER A 47 7.89 -20.37 -4.16
N ALA A 48 7.24 -21.22 -4.97
CA ALA A 48 5.83 -21.50 -4.79
C ALA A 48 5.48 -22.12 -3.41
N PRO A 49 6.29 -23.04 -2.84
CA PRO A 49 6.08 -23.51 -1.48
C PRO A 49 6.21 -22.42 -0.41
N GLU A 50 7.25 -21.58 -0.47
CA GLU A 50 7.45 -20.46 0.46
C GLU A 50 6.28 -19.47 0.39
N TYR A 51 5.83 -19.13 -0.83
CA TYR A 51 4.67 -18.27 -1.04
C TYR A 51 3.41 -18.83 -0.36
N ALA A 52 3.08 -20.10 -0.63
CA ALA A 52 1.90 -20.72 -0.07
C ALA A 52 1.93 -20.80 1.46
N GLU A 53 3.10 -21.11 2.03
CA GLU A 53 3.26 -21.16 3.49
C GLU A 53 3.20 -19.76 4.11
N LEU A 54 3.85 -18.75 3.51
CA LEU A 54 3.84 -17.38 4.00
C LEU A 54 2.43 -16.80 4.02
N VAL A 55 1.63 -17.00 2.93
CA VAL A 55 0.25 -16.53 2.87
C VAL A 55 -0.61 -17.23 3.92
N ARG A 56 -0.51 -18.55 4.04
CA ARG A 56 -1.23 -19.33 5.06
C ARG A 56 -0.87 -18.87 6.48
N HIS A 57 0.41 -18.61 6.71
CA HIS A 57 0.89 -18.11 8.00
C HIS A 57 0.33 -16.73 8.31
N ALA A 58 0.36 -15.81 7.33
CA ALA A 58 -0.23 -14.47 7.47
C ALA A 58 -1.72 -14.53 7.83
N VAL A 59 -2.51 -15.35 7.13
CA VAL A 59 -3.94 -15.52 7.41
C VAL A 59 -4.17 -16.02 8.84
N ARG A 60 -3.37 -16.99 9.31
CA ARG A 60 -3.45 -17.48 10.70
C ARG A 60 -3.13 -16.39 11.72
N VAL A 61 -2.05 -15.64 11.50
CA VAL A 61 -1.63 -14.56 12.41
C VAL A 61 -2.67 -13.44 12.44
N VAL A 62 -3.14 -13.01 11.28
CA VAL A 62 -4.12 -11.93 11.18
C VAL A 62 -5.46 -12.32 11.79
N ALA A 63 -5.86 -13.59 11.67
CA ALA A 63 -7.06 -14.16 12.30
C ALA A 63 -8.34 -13.32 12.09
N GLY A 64 -8.53 -12.79 10.87
CA GLY A 64 -9.71 -12.01 10.49
C GLY A 64 -9.77 -10.58 11.07
N ARG A 65 -8.73 -10.09 11.75
CA ARG A 65 -8.68 -8.71 12.28
C ARG A 65 -8.75 -7.64 11.21
N VAL A 66 -8.16 -7.90 10.05
CA VAL A 66 -8.25 -7.08 8.82
C VAL A 66 -8.19 -8.00 7.61
N PRO A 67 -8.63 -7.57 6.42
CA PRO A 67 -8.46 -8.35 5.20
C PRO A 67 -7.00 -8.60 4.83
N VAL A 68 -6.70 -9.83 4.36
CA VAL A 68 -5.38 -10.25 3.86
C VAL A 68 -5.45 -10.43 2.35
N PHE A 69 -4.74 -9.58 1.61
CA PHE A 69 -4.54 -9.70 0.18
C PHE A 69 -3.18 -10.35 -0.09
N ALA A 70 -3.13 -11.32 -1.00
CA ALA A 70 -1.88 -11.96 -1.42
C ALA A 70 -1.44 -11.47 -2.80
N GLY A 71 -0.13 -11.34 -3.03
CA GLY A 71 0.42 -11.04 -4.35
C GLY A 71 0.27 -12.23 -5.29
N ALA A 72 -0.09 -11.97 -6.56
CA ALA A 72 -0.02 -12.97 -7.64
C ALA A 72 0.49 -12.29 -8.91
N GLY A 73 1.31 -12.95 -9.73
CA GLY A 73 1.85 -12.30 -10.92
C GLY A 73 2.87 -13.14 -11.65
N GLY A 74 3.63 -12.48 -12.54
CA GLY A 74 4.60 -13.14 -13.40
C GLY A 74 3.96 -13.79 -14.64
N GLY A 75 4.45 -14.95 -15.05
CA GLY A 75 3.85 -15.72 -16.15
C GLY A 75 2.46 -16.21 -15.82
N LEU A 76 1.59 -16.35 -16.83
CA LEU A 76 0.18 -16.70 -16.65
C LEU A 76 -0.04 -17.94 -15.76
N GLY A 77 0.73 -19.01 -15.99
CA GLY A 77 0.62 -20.24 -15.19
C GLY A 77 0.97 -20.01 -13.72
N ASN A 78 2.03 -19.25 -13.44
CA ASN A 78 2.45 -18.93 -12.07
C ASN A 78 1.43 -18.03 -11.37
N ALA A 79 0.89 -17.04 -12.06
CA ALA A 79 -0.13 -16.14 -11.50
C ALA A 79 -1.40 -16.92 -11.12
N ARG A 80 -1.86 -17.85 -11.97
CA ARG A 80 -3.01 -18.71 -11.68
C ARG A 80 -2.75 -19.64 -10.50
N ALA A 81 -1.56 -20.23 -10.43
CA ALA A 81 -1.17 -21.10 -9.30
C ALA A 81 -1.11 -20.33 -7.98
N ALA A 82 -0.60 -19.08 -8.02
CA ALA A 82 -0.57 -18.20 -6.85
C ALA A 82 -1.99 -17.85 -6.36
N VAL A 83 -2.94 -17.58 -7.28
CA VAL A 83 -4.35 -17.34 -6.91
C VAL A 83 -4.96 -18.57 -6.25
N ALA A 84 -4.71 -19.78 -6.79
CA ALA A 84 -5.21 -21.01 -6.19
C ALA A 84 -4.63 -21.23 -4.78
N ALA A 85 -3.29 -21.07 -4.62
CA ALA A 85 -2.63 -21.21 -3.33
C ALA A 85 -3.12 -20.17 -2.29
N ALA A 86 -3.37 -18.93 -2.71
CA ALA A 86 -3.93 -17.91 -1.84
C ALA A 86 -5.37 -18.21 -1.42
N SER A 87 -6.20 -18.72 -2.34
CA SER A 87 -7.55 -19.20 -2.02
C SER A 87 -7.53 -20.35 -1.01
N ASP A 88 -6.66 -21.35 -1.22
CA ASP A 88 -6.52 -22.50 -0.31
C ASP A 88 -5.98 -22.07 1.07
N ALA A 89 -5.19 -21.00 1.12
CA ALA A 89 -4.68 -20.42 2.36
C ALA A 89 -5.72 -19.59 3.12
N GLY A 90 -6.86 -19.26 2.49
CA GLY A 90 -7.91 -18.44 3.08
C GLY A 90 -7.65 -16.93 3.01
N ALA A 91 -6.90 -16.46 2.02
CA ALA A 91 -6.76 -15.04 1.76
C ALA A 91 -8.10 -14.39 1.36
N ASP A 92 -8.26 -13.10 1.64
CA ASP A 92 -9.49 -12.34 1.33
C ASP A 92 -9.45 -11.71 -0.07
N GLY A 93 -8.29 -11.65 -0.71
CA GLY A 93 -8.15 -11.06 -2.04
C GLY A 93 -6.77 -11.21 -2.64
N ILE A 94 -6.65 -10.75 -3.87
CA ILE A 94 -5.43 -10.82 -4.68
C ILE A 94 -5.00 -9.40 -5.09
N LEU A 95 -3.72 -9.11 -4.98
CA LEU A 95 -3.07 -8.03 -5.74
C LEU A 95 -2.39 -8.66 -6.96
N LEU A 96 -2.96 -8.46 -8.13
CA LEU A 96 -2.38 -8.95 -9.38
C LEU A 96 -1.25 -8.02 -9.84
N LEU A 97 -0.02 -8.51 -9.65
CA LEU A 97 1.20 -7.84 -10.07
C LEU A 97 1.37 -7.92 -11.59
N PRO A 98 2.12 -7.00 -12.22
CA PRO A 98 2.35 -7.01 -13.66
C PRO A 98 2.97 -8.33 -14.14
N PRO A 99 2.70 -8.75 -15.40
CA PRO A 99 3.41 -9.87 -16.00
C PRO A 99 4.91 -9.53 -16.11
N TYR A 100 5.75 -10.58 -16.00
CA TYR A 100 7.19 -10.42 -16.02
C TYR A 100 7.73 -10.50 -17.46
N LEU A 101 8.59 -9.56 -17.87
CA LEU A 101 9.29 -9.48 -19.17
C LEU A 101 8.41 -9.35 -20.42
N VAL A 102 7.14 -9.67 -20.38
CA VAL A 102 6.28 -9.70 -21.57
C VAL A 102 5.33 -8.52 -21.56
N GLY A 103 5.59 -7.57 -22.46
CA GLY A 103 4.62 -6.53 -22.81
C GLY A 103 3.67 -7.05 -23.89
N GLY A 104 2.40 -6.70 -23.77
CA GLY A 104 1.37 -7.02 -24.74
C GLY A 104 0.50 -5.80 -25.06
N THR A 105 -0.48 -5.99 -25.93
CA THR A 105 -1.55 -5.02 -26.14
C THR A 105 -2.45 -4.95 -24.89
N GLU A 106 -3.25 -3.89 -24.78
CA GLU A 106 -4.23 -3.79 -23.70
C GLU A 106 -5.23 -4.95 -23.72
N ASP A 107 -5.66 -5.42 -24.91
CA ASP A 107 -6.52 -6.60 -25.06
C ASP A 107 -5.85 -7.88 -24.54
N GLY A 108 -4.57 -8.06 -24.86
CA GLY A 108 -3.78 -9.21 -24.32
C GLY A 108 -3.63 -9.14 -22.81
N TYR A 109 -3.45 -7.94 -22.26
CA TYR A 109 -3.39 -7.76 -20.83
C TYR A 109 -4.75 -7.99 -20.14
N LEU A 110 -5.84 -7.53 -20.73
CA LEU A 110 -7.19 -7.82 -20.25
C LEU A 110 -7.45 -9.34 -20.22
N ALA A 111 -7.12 -10.05 -21.31
CA ALA A 111 -7.26 -11.51 -21.36
C ALA A 111 -6.39 -12.22 -20.27
N TYR A 112 -5.20 -11.68 -19.98
CA TYR A 112 -4.37 -12.14 -18.86
C TYR A 112 -5.10 -11.94 -17.52
N VAL A 113 -5.65 -10.75 -17.27
CA VAL A 113 -6.42 -10.44 -16.04
C VAL A 113 -7.63 -11.36 -15.90
N GLU A 114 -8.43 -11.53 -16.96
CA GLU A 114 -9.59 -12.41 -17.00
C GLU A 114 -9.21 -13.86 -16.65
N SER A 115 -8.13 -14.37 -17.26
CA SER A 115 -7.64 -15.73 -17.02
C SER A 115 -7.13 -15.95 -15.59
N VAL A 116 -6.44 -14.96 -15.02
CA VAL A 116 -5.94 -15.02 -13.64
C VAL A 116 -7.08 -14.87 -12.63
N ALA A 117 -7.96 -13.90 -12.85
CA ALA A 117 -9.13 -13.69 -11.99
C ALA A 117 -10.07 -14.92 -12.00
N GLY A 118 -10.23 -15.56 -13.15
CA GLY A 118 -11.01 -16.79 -13.30
C GLY A 118 -10.38 -18.06 -12.66
N ALA A 119 -9.13 -17.99 -12.19
CA ALA A 119 -8.49 -19.11 -11.49
C ALA A 119 -8.98 -19.31 -10.04
N GLY A 120 -9.74 -18.36 -9.50
CA GLY A 120 -10.32 -18.43 -8.15
C GLY A 120 -11.58 -17.58 -8.04
N ARG A 121 -12.06 -17.42 -6.81
CA ARG A 121 -13.24 -16.58 -6.49
C ARG A 121 -12.89 -15.32 -5.73
N LEU A 122 -11.61 -15.12 -5.42
CA LEU A 122 -11.14 -13.98 -4.64
C LEU A 122 -11.25 -12.67 -5.43
N PRO A 123 -11.61 -11.56 -4.78
CA PRO A 123 -11.53 -10.24 -5.39
C PRO A 123 -10.09 -9.92 -5.78
N VAL A 124 -9.92 -9.31 -6.96
CA VAL A 124 -8.62 -8.99 -7.57
C VAL A 124 -8.47 -7.49 -7.70
N LEU A 125 -7.44 -6.93 -7.10
CA LEU A 125 -6.94 -5.58 -7.40
C LEU A 125 -5.87 -5.70 -8.49
N VAL A 126 -6.09 -5.07 -9.63
CA VAL A 126 -5.15 -5.11 -10.76
C VAL A 126 -4.10 -4.01 -10.60
N TYR A 127 -2.82 -4.36 -10.58
CA TYR A 127 -1.76 -3.37 -10.42
C TYR A 127 -1.29 -2.83 -11.78
N ARG A 128 -1.68 -1.61 -12.08
CA ARG A 128 -1.22 -0.84 -13.23
C ARG A 128 0.18 -0.31 -12.96
N ARG A 129 1.20 -0.90 -13.58
CA ARG A 129 2.59 -0.46 -13.48
C ARG A 129 3.42 -1.03 -14.61
N GLY A 130 4.25 -0.19 -15.23
CA GLY A 130 5.23 -0.59 -16.24
C GLY A 130 4.59 -1.28 -17.45
N LEU A 131 4.76 -2.59 -17.57
CA LEU A 131 4.21 -3.38 -18.68
C LEU A 131 2.70 -3.61 -18.59
N ALA A 132 2.11 -3.48 -17.40
CA ALA A 132 0.67 -3.64 -17.17
C ALA A 132 -0.06 -2.32 -17.50
N ARG A 133 -0.19 -2.02 -18.79
CA ARG A 133 -0.86 -0.80 -19.25
C ARG A 133 -2.36 -0.98 -19.24
N ILE A 134 -3.07 -0.02 -18.64
CA ILE A 134 -4.52 0.03 -18.55
C ILE A 134 -4.96 1.44 -18.94
N GLY A 135 -5.49 1.60 -20.15
CA GLY A 135 -6.14 2.82 -20.57
C GLY A 135 -7.59 2.90 -20.08
N VAL A 136 -8.26 4.00 -20.38
CA VAL A 136 -9.66 4.22 -19.99
C VAL A 136 -10.57 3.10 -20.50
N THR A 137 -10.43 2.72 -21.77
CA THR A 137 -11.24 1.65 -22.38
C THR A 137 -11.07 0.32 -21.66
N THR A 138 -9.84 -0.06 -21.35
CA THR A 138 -9.56 -1.30 -20.62
C THR A 138 -10.08 -1.23 -19.20
N ALA A 139 -9.95 -0.10 -18.51
CA ALA A 139 -10.50 0.09 -17.17
C ALA A 139 -12.03 -0.07 -17.13
N LEU A 140 -12.74 0.42 -18.15
CA LEU A 140 -14.18 0.21 -18.27
C LEU A 140 -14.54 -1.27 -18.51
N ARG A 141 -13.78 -1.99 -19.33
CA ARG A 141 -13.97 -3.43 -19.57
C ARG A 141 -13.66 -4.27 -18.31
N LEU A 142 -12.76 -3.82 -17.44
CA LEU A 142 -12.51 -4.49 -16.16
C LEU A 142 -13.73 -4.49 -15.23
N LEU A 143 -14.67 -3.57 -15.41
CA LEU A 143 -15.95 -3.59 -14.69
C LEU A 143 -16.80 -4.82 -15.03
N ASP A 144 -16.65 -5.39 -16.22
CA ASP A 144 -17.38 -6.59 -16.67
C ASP A 144 -16.75 -7.90 -16.12
N VAL A 145 -15.52 -7.84 -15.55
CA VAL A 145 -14.86 -9.01 -14.94
C VAL A 145 -15.28 -9.13 -13.48
N PRO A 146 -16.11 -10.11 -13.09
CA PRO A 146 -16.77 -10.12 -11.78
C PRO A 146 -15.80 -10.08 -10.59
N GLN A 147 -14.65 -10.74 -10.70
CA GLN A 147 -13.64 -10.81 -9.63
C GLN A 147 -12.78 -9.54 -9.53
N VAL A 148 -12.70 -8.71 -10.58
CA VAL A 148 -11.87 -7.50 -10.51
C VAL A 148 -12.57 -6.45 -9.64
N ALA A 149 -11.98 -6.16 -8.48
CA ALA A 149 -12.52 -5.23 -7.49
C ALA A 149 -11.98 -3.80 -7.65
N GLY A 150 -10.91 -3.59 -8.42
CA GLY A 150 -10.32 -2.27 -8.59
C GLY A 150 -8.94 -2.27 -9.23
N ILE A 151 -8.35 -1.09 -9.26
CA ILE A 151 -7.03 -0.82 -9.82
C ILE A 151 -6.13 -0.20 -8.77
N LYS A 152 -4.93 -0.76 -8.60
CA LYS A 152 -3.83 -0.12 -7.89
C LYS A 152 -2.97 0.63 -8.91
N GLU A 153 -2.81 1.93 -8.73
CA GLU A 153 -2.07 2.82 -9.62
C GLU A 153 -0.60 2.92 -9.24
N GLY A 154 0.30 2.69 -10.16
CA GLY A 154 1.73 2.71 -9.93
C GLY A 154 2.59 3.37 -11.00
N ASP A 155 1.99 3.97 -12.03
CA ASP A 155 2.72 4.65 -13.11
C ASP A 155 2.99 6.14 -12.80
N GLY A 156 2.13 6.79 -12.00
CA GLY A 156 2.32 8.17 -11.56
C GLY A 156 1.82 9.23 -12.54
N ASP A 157 1.18 8.85 -13.62
CA ASP A 157 0.53 9.77 -14.55
C ASP A 157 -0.82 10.22 -13.99
N LEU A 158 -0.82 11.37 -13.31
CA LEU A 158 -1.99 11.91 -12.64
C LEU A 158 -3.14 12.25 -13.61
N ASP A 159 -2.83 12.75 -14.82
CA ASP A 159 -3.86 13.04 -15.84
C ASP A 159 -4.55 11.74 -16.30
N SER A 160 -3.77 10.71 -16.61
CA SER A 160 -4.30 9.39 -16.97
C SER A 160 -5.12 8.76 -15.84
N MET A 161 -4.65 8.90 -14.58
CA MET A 161 -5.37 8.43 -13.39
C MET A 161 -6.73 9.16 -13.26
N ALA A 162 -6.75 10.49 -13.38
CA ALA A 162 -7.96 11.30 -13.29
C ALA A 162 -9.00 10.92 -14.37
N ARG A 163 -8.54 10.75 -15.62
CA ARG A 163 -9.40 10.29 -16.74
C ARG A 163 -10.01 8.92 -16.46
N THR A 164 -9.19 7.98 -15.98
CA THR A 164 -9.63 6.61 -15.68
C THR A 164 -10.66 6.59 -14.54
N VAL A 165 -10.36 7.28 -13.43
CA VAL A 165 -11.28 7.38 -12.28
C VAL A 165 -12.60 8.02 -12.68
N THR A 166 -12.55 9.13 -13.42
CA THR A 166 -13.76 9.84 -13.89
C THR A 166 -14.59 8.94 -14.81
N ALA A 167 -13.96 8.31 -15.81
CA ALA A 167 -14.66 7.44 -16.76
C ALA A 167 -15.35 6.26 -16.06
N VAL A 168 -14.67 5.60 -15.13
CA VAL A 168 -15.28 4.50 -14.36
C VAL A 168 -16.48 5.00 -13.55
N ARG A 169 -16.31 6.08 -12.79
CA ARG A 169 -17.39 6.62 -11.92
C ARG A 169 -18.60 7.12 -12.67
N THR A 170 -18.40 7.65 -13.89
CA THR A 170 -19.49 8.20 -14.72
C THR A 170 -20.01 7.22 -15.76
N SER A 171 -19.51 5.98 -15.80
CA SER A 171 -19.87 4.96 -16.79
C SER A 171 -21.33 4.50 -16.75
N GLY A 172 -22.02 4.70 -15.63
CA GLY A 172 -23.34 4.11 -15.39
C GLY A 172 -23.33 2.62 -15.09
N HIS A 173 -22.16 1.98 -15.06
CA HIS A 173 -22.05 0.56 -14.74
C HIS A 173 -22.42 0.29 -13.28
N ALA A 174 -23.14 -0.82 -13.01
CA ALA A 174 -23.62 -1.16 -11.65
C ALA A 174 -22.51 -1.24 -10.59
N ARG A 175 -21.28 -1.62 -10.98
CA ARG A 175 -20.12 -1.74 -10.11
C ARG A 175 -19.27 -0.46 -10.02
N ALA A 176 -19.61 0.61 -10.73
CA ALA A 176 -18.83 1.85 -10.75
C ALA A 176 -18.61 2.46 -9.35
N GLY A 177 -19.64 2.38 -8.49
CA GLY A 177 -19.59 2.92 -7.13
C GLY A 177 -18.72 2.11 -6.14
N THR A 178 -18.49 0.83 -6.41
CA THR A 178 -17.71 -0.09 -5.56
C THR A 178 -16.34 -0.42 -6.13
N PHE A 179 -16.04 0.02 -7.35
CA PHE A 179 -14.75 -0.21 -7.98
C PHE A 179 -13.67 0.63 -7.32
N ALA A 180 -12.70 -0.03 -6.70
CA ALA A 180 -11.69 0.61 -5.89
C ALA A 180 -10.53 1.20 -6.71
N PHE A 181 -10.00 2.32 -6.26
CA PHE A 181 -8.73 2.87 -6.74
C PHE A 181 -7.78 3.05 -5.58
N LEU A 182 -6.55 2.54 -5.71
CA LEU A 182 -5.51 2.59 -4.69
C LEU A 182 -4.26 3.26 -5.27
N ASN A 183 -3.74 4.29 -4.62
CA ASN A 183 -2.43 4.84 -4.95
C ASN A 183 -1.33 3.84 -4.56
N GLY A 184 -0.64 3.32 -5.55
CA GLY A 184 0.39 2.29 -5.43
C GLY A 184 1.79 2.73 -5.82
N LEU A 185 2.03 4.04 -5.90
CA LEU A 185 3.35 4.58 -6.19
C LEU A 185 4.36 4.23 -5.08
N PRO A 186 5.64 4.07 -5.41
CA PRO A 186 6.68 3.99 -4.39
C PRO A 186 6.66 5.26 -3.54
N THR A 187 6.61 5.12 -2.21
CA THR A 187 6.38 6.23 -1.28
C THR A 187 5.12 7.02 -1.68
N ALA A 188 3.99 6.33 -1.67
CA ALA A 188 2.70 6.86 -2.15
C ALA A 188 2.24 8.12 -1.40
N GLU A 189 2.80 8.39 -0.24
CA GLU A 189 2.57 9.60 0.55
C GLU A 189 2.89 10.88 -0.25
N VAL A 190 3.95 10.86 -1.07
CA VAL A 190 4.36 12.03 -1.88
C VAL A 190 3.25 12.49 -2.84
N SER A 191 2.47 11.55 -3.37
CA SER A 191 1.38 11.85 -4.31
C SER A 191 -0.01 11.78 -3.66
N ALA A 192 -0.10 11.49 -2.37
CA ALA A 192 -1.37 11.19 -1.71
C ALA A 192 -2.38 12.34 -1.77
N THR A 193 -1.93 13.59 -1.58
CA THR A 193 -2.80 14.78 -1.68
C THR A 193 -3.37 14.94 -3.08
N ALA A 194 -2.56 14.81 -4.12
CA ALA A 194 -2.99 14.91 -5.51
C ALA A 194 -3.95 13.76 -5.89
N CYS A 195 -3.63 12.53 -5.48
CA CYS A 195 -4.49 11.36 -5.69
C CYS A 195 -5.84 11.54 -4.99
N ARG A 196 -5.87 12.10 -3.80
CA ARG A 196 -7.08 12.39 -3.06
C ARG A 196 -7.97 13.41 -3.79
N ALA A 197 -7.38 14.44 -4.39
CA ALA A 197 -8.12 15.45 -5.16
C ALA A 197 -8.87 14.85 -6.36
N ILE A 198 -8.30 13.83 -7.02
CA ILE A 198 -8.99 13.09 -8.10
C ILE A 198 -9.83 11.91 -7.58
N GLY A 199 -9.95 11.75 -6.26
CA GLY A 199 -10.82 10.78 -5.60
C GLY A 199 -10.19 9.43 -5.29
N ILE A 200 -8.88 9.27 -5.40
CA ILE A 200 -8.15 8.09 -4.94
C ILE A 200 -7.74 8.35 -3.48
N ARG A 201 -8.47 7.77 -2.53
CA ARG A 201 -8.30 8.06 -1.10
C ARG A 201 -7.34 7.11 -0.39
N ASP A 202 -7.25 5.90 -0.89
CA ASP A 202 -6.43 4.85 -0.30
C ASP A 202 -5.04 4.81 -0.93
N TYR A 203 -4.04 4.46 -0.13
CA TYR A 203 -2.67 4.33 -0.60
C TYR A 203 -1.89 3.23 0.12
N SER A 204 -0.85 2.73 -0.55
CA SER A 204 0.10 1.77 0.01
C SER A 204 1.20 2.52 0.76
N SER A 205 1.43 2.19 2.04
CA SER A 205 2.53 2.74 2.83
C SER A 205 3.56 1.66 3.15
N ALA A 206 4.73 1.75 2.54
CA ALA A 206 5.88 0.95 2.94
C ALA A 206 6.55 1.54 4.20
N VAL A 207 6.39 2.84 4.43
CA VAL A 207 6.91 3.55 5.61
C VAL A 207 6.27 3.01 6.89
N LEU A 208 5.02 2.52 6.84
CA LEU A 208 4.37 1.89 7.98
C LEU A 208 5.19 0.73 8.55
N CYS A 209 5.97 0.02 7.73
CA CYS A 209 6.81 -1.10 8.17
C CYS A 209 7.97 -0.70 9.08
N PHE A 210 8.44 0.55 9.01
CA PHE A 210 9.64 0.97 9.74
C PHE A 210 9.53 2.31 10.47
N ALA A 211 8.54 3.13 10.16
CA ALA A 211 8.26 4.41 10.84
C ALA A 211 6.74 4.63 11.00
N PRO A 212 6.04 3.73 11.72
CA PRO A 212 4.59 3.78 11.83
C PRO A 212 4.09 5.04 12.54
N ASP A 213 4.86 5.63 13.43
CA ASP A 213 4.61 6.91 14.07
C ASP A 213 4.45 8.03 13.01
N ILE A 214 5.41 8.16 12.11
CA ILE A 214 5.40 9.15 11.02
C ILE A 214 4.29 8.82 10.01
N ALA A 215 4.16 7.55 9.60
CA ALA A 215 3.15 7.13 8.63
C ALA A 215 1.71 7.40 9.12
N ARG A 216 1.44 7.14 10.39
CA ARG A 216 0.13 7.41 11.00
C ARG A 216 -0.16 8.90 11.15
N ALA A 217 0.84 9.68 11.58
CA ALA A 217 0.69 11.12 11.69
C ALA A 217 0.39 11.75 10.33
N PHE A 218 1.14 11.34 9.29
CA PHE A 218 0.87 11.77 7.92
C PHE A 218 -0.55 11.42 7.47
N HIS A 219 -0.99 10.18 7.69
CA HIS A 219 -2.34 9.74 7.32
C HIS A 219 -3.42 10.54 8.07
N THR A 220 -3.24 10.78 9.35
CA THR A 220 -4.16 11.59 10.16
C THR A 220 -4.26 13.01 9.64
N ALA A 221 -3.12 13.66 9.40
CA ALA A 221 -3.08 15.02 8.85
C ALA A 221 -3.73 15.10 7.46
N LEU A 222 -3.38 14.15 6.56
CA LEU A 222 -3.96 14.05 5.22
C LEU A 222 -5.48 13.89 5.25
N THR A 223 -6.00 13.08 6.16
CA THR A 223 -7.45 12.86 6.26
C THR A 223 -8.19 14.03 6.89
N ALA A 224 -7.55 14.74 7.81
CA ALA A 224 -8.07 15.95 8.42
C ALA A 224 -7.96 17.19 7.51
N GLY A 225 -7.19 17.11 6.40
CA GLY A 225 -6.90 18.28 5.55
C GLY A 225 -5.88 19.23 6.17
N ASP A 226 -5.08 18.76 7.14
CA ASP A 226 -3.98 19.52 7.73
C ASP A 226 -2.79 19.54 6.78
N THR A 227 -2.78 20.56 5.91
CA THR A 227 -1.72 20.76 4.91
C THR A 227 -0.40 21.16 5.55
N ALA A 228 -0.41 21.88 6.65
CA ALA A 228 0.81 22.30 7.34
C ALA A 228 1.62 21.08 7.84
N THR A 229 0.96 20.15 8.49
CA THR A 229 1.60 18.91 8.96
C THR A 229 2.00 18.00 7.78
N THR A 230 1.16 17.85 6.76
CA THR A 230 1.51 17.03 5.59
C THR A 230 2.70 17.60 4.84
N ASP A 231 2.74 18.91 4.58
CA ASP A 231 3.83 19.57 3.87
C ASP A 231 5.14 19.51 4.66
N ARG A 232 5.07 19.67 5.98
CA ARG A 232 6.23 19.55 6.86
C ARG A 232 6.82 18.13 6.82
N LEU A 233 5.99 17.10 6.95
CA LEU A 233 6.45 15.71 6.88
C LEU A 233 6.94 15.33 5.47
N LEU A 234 6.33 15.88 4.42
CA LEU A 234 6.83 15.70 3.06
C LEU A 234 8.23 16.32 2.91
N ALA A 235 8.43 17.57 3.35
CA ALA A 235 9.70 18.28 3.20
C ALA A 235 10.82 17.65 4.03
N ASP A 236 10.54 17.31 5.28
CA ASP A 236 11.57 16.92 6.24
C ASP A 236 11.84 15.41 6.27
N PHE A 237 10.94 14.59 5.72
CA PHE A 237 11.09 13.13 5.76
C PHE A 237 10.86 12.45 4.40
N TYR A 238 9.66 12.57 3.80
CA TYR A 238 9.30 11.75 2.65
C TYR A 238 10.08 12.09 1.37
N LEU A 239 10.29 13.36 1.06
CA LEU A 239 11.08 13.76 -0.11
C LEU A 239 12.56 13.40 0.04
N PRO A 240 13.23 13.66 1.17
CA PRO A 240 14.58 13.16 1.41
C PRO A 240 14.69 11.63 1.37
N LEU A 241 13.70 10.91 1.93
CA LEU A 241 13.64 9.44 1.83
C LEU A 241 13.53 8.97 0.38
N THR A 242 12.72 9.65 -0.44
CA THR A 242 12.61 9.35 -1.86
C THR A 242 13.93 9.59 -2.58
N ALA A 243 14.62 10.69 -2.28
CA ALA A 243 15.92 11.00 -2.84
C ALA A 243 16.99 9.94 -2.48
N LEU A 244 16.97 9.44 -1.24
CA LEU A 244 17.85 8.34 -0.82
C LEU A 244 17.49 7.03 -1.53
N ARG A 245 16.20 6.69 -1.63
CA ARG A 245 15.70 5.48 -2.30
C ARG A 245 16.11 5.42 -3.77
N ASP A 246 16.06 6.55 -4.46
CA ASP A 246 16.24 6.62 -5.90
C ASP A 246 17.74 6.61 -6.31
N GLN A 247 18.68 6.62 -5.35
CA GLN A 247 20.11 6.53 -5.61
C GLN A 247 20.51 5.14 -6.15
N VAL A 248 19.82 4.09 -5.71
CA VAL A 248 20.17 2.71 -6.10
C VAL A 248 18.91 1.94 -6.53
N PRO A 249 18.92 1.32 -7.71
CA PRO A 249 17.81 0.45 -8.13
C PRO A 249 17.53 -0.65 -7.10
N GLY A 250 16.27 -0.86 -6.77
CA GLY A 250 15.85 -1.88 -5.79
C GLY A 250 15.76 -1.40 -4.33
N TYR A 251 16.27 -0.23 -3.99
CA TYR A 251 16.26 0.31 -2.62
C TYR A 251 14.86 0.51 -2.03
N ALA A 252 13.82 0.47 -2.84
CA ALA A 252 12.45 0.52 -2.34
C ALA A 252 12.11 -0.59 -1.32
N VAL A 253 12.80 -1.74 -1.37
CA VAL A 253 12.67 -2.82 -0.38
C VAL A 253 13.82 -2.78 0.62
N SER A 254 15.05 -2.59 0.14
CA SER A 254 16.26 -2.64 0.97
C SER A 254 16.24 -1.60 2.10
N LEU A 255 15.80 -0.35 1.81
CA LEU A 255 15.66 0.69 2.83
C LEU A 255 14.54 0.39 3.83
N VAL A 256 13.44 -0.24 3.40
CA VAL A 256 12.37 -0.65 4.31
C VAL A 256 12.86 -1.71 5.29
N LYS A 257 13.63 -2.72 4.81
CA LYS A 257 14.27 -3.71 5.68
C LYS A 257 15.31 -3.06 6.62
N ALA A 258 16.16 -2.18 6.09
CA ALA A 258 17.12 -1.44 6.92
C ALA A 258 16.40 -0.63 8.02
N GLY A 259 15.32 0.06 7.68
CA GLY A 259 14.52 0.80 8.64
C GLY A 259 13.85 -0.08 9.69
N ALA A 260 13.37 -1.26 9.33
CA ALA A 260 12.81 -2.24 10.26
C ALA A 260 13.89 -2.74 11.24
N ARG A 261 15.11 -3.05 10.74
CA ARG A 261 16.27 -3.42 11.59
C ARG A 261 16.66 -2.29 12.55
N LEU A 262 16.64 -1.02 12.11
CA LEU A 262 16.89 0.14 12.98
C LEU A 262 15.85 0.29 14.10
N ARG A 263 14.65 -0.28 13.93
CA ARG A 263 13.64 -0.38 15.00
C ARG A 263 13.81 -1.59 15.93
N GLY A 264 14.77 -2.45 15.66
CA GLY A 264 15.01 -3.67 16.44
C GLY A 264 14.28 -4.91 15.92
N LEU A 265 13.66 -4.86 14.73
CA LEU A 265 13.04 -6.01 14.10
C LEU A 265 14.02 -6.61 13.07
N ASP A 266 14.59 -7.76 13.37
CA ASP A 266 15.58 -8.42 12.51
C ASP A 266 14.92 -9.17 11.36
N VAL A 267 14.48 -8.43 10.35
CA VAL A 267 13.86 -8.97 9.13
C VAL A 267 14.84 -9.59 8.14
N GLY A 268 16.13 -9.70 8.52
CA GLY A 268 17.17 -10.25 7.68
C GLY A 268 17.55 -9.36 6.48
N HIS A 269 18.17 -9.98 5.50
CA HIS A 269 18.63 -9.36 4.24
C HIS A 269 17.54 -9.35 3.17
N VAL A 270 17.79 -8.69 2.03
CA VAL A 270 17.00 -8.85 0.80
C VAL A 270 17.57 -9.97 -0.05
N ARG A 271 16.71 -10.70 -0.78
CA ARG A 271 17.17 -11.71 -1.75
C ARG A 271 17.63 -11.07 -3.07
N ALA A 272 18.63 -11.68 -3.69
CA ALA A 272 19.04 -11.28 -5.03
C ALA A 272 17.86 -11.32 -6.04
N PRO A 273 17.80 -10.41 -7.01
CA PRO A 273 18.85 -9.48 -7.43
C PRO A 273 18.90 -8.16 -6.61
N LEU A 274 18.09 -8.01 -5.58
CA LEU A 274 18.19 -6.87 -4.68
C LEU A 274 19.50 -6.94 -3.88
N VAL A 275 19.93 -5.78 -3.40
CA VAL A 275 21.09 -5.66 -2.51
C VAL A 275 20.69 -4.92 -1.25
N ASP A 276 21.27 -5.27 -0.12
CA ASP A 276 21.05 -4.52 1.12
C ASP A 276 21.54 -3.07 1.00
N ALA A 277 20.93 -2.19 1.76
CA ALA A 277 21.35 -0.80 1.81
C ALA A 277 22.80 -0.69 2.32
N ALA A 278 23.60 0.13 1.65
CA ALA A 278 24.98 0.39 2.03
C ALA A 278 25.04 1.04 3.43
N PRO A 279 26.10 0.80 4.21
CA PRO A 279 26.19 1.30 5.59
C PRO A 279 26.02 2.81 5.73
N ASP A 280 26.57 3.58 4.81
CA ASP A 280 26.41 5.04 4.76
C ASP A 280 24.98 5.47 4.44
N HIS A 281 24.26 4.72 3.60
CA HIS A 281 22.85 4.95 3.34
C HIS A 281 21.96 4.54 4.53
N VAL A 282 22.37 3.54 5.30
CA VAL A 282 21.67 3.18 6.56
C VAL A 282 21.81 4.30 7.60
N GLU A 283 23.00 4.91 7.73
CA GLU A 283 23.16 6.07 8.62
C GLU A 283 22.35 7.28 8.12
N GLN A 284 22.31 7.54 6.81
CA GLN A 284 21.43 8.58 6.26
C GLN A 284 19.96 8.30 6.59
N LEU A 285 19.49 7.05 6.45
CA LEU A 285 18.13 6.67 6.81
C LEU A 285 17.84 6.92 8.29
N LYS A 286 18.79 6.61 9.17
CA LYS A 286 18.68 6.84 10.62
C LYS A 286 18.55 8.34 10.94
N ASP A 287 19.32 9.19 10.26
CA ASP A 287 19.23 10.65 10.41
C ASP A 287 17.88 11.17 9.91
N LEU A 288 17.38 10.66 8.77
CA LEU A 288 16.06 10.99 8.23
C LEU A 288 14.93 10.59 9.19
N LEU A 289 15.01 9.41 9.80
CA LEU A 289 14.05 8.98 10.83
C LEU A 289 14.04 9.93 12.04
N ALA A 290 15.22 10.36 12.49
CA ALA A 290 15.33 11.32 13.58
C ALA A 290 14.77 12.70 13.18
N GLN A 291 15.00 13.15 11.94
CA GLN A 291 14.46 14.40 11.40
C GLN A 291 12.93 14.34 11.28
N GLY A 292 12.37 13.27 10.73
CA GLY A 292 10.92 13.08 10.61
C GLY A 292 10.23 13.09 11.98
N ARG A 293 10.83 12.48 13.02
CA ARG A 293 10.29 12.52 14.38
C ARG A 293 10.38 13.90 15.02
N ARG A 294 11.44 14.69 14.75
CA ARG A 294 11.51 16.11 15.17
C ARG A 294 10.40 16.92 14.51
N ALA A 295 10.22 16.79 13.20
CA ALA A 295 9.14 17.45 12.47
C ALA A 295 7.76 17.14 13.06
N LEU A 296 7.53 15.86 13.42
CA LEU A 296 6.30 15.43 14.08
C LEU A 296 6.11 16.07 15.46
N ALA A 297 7.17 16.15 16.27
CA ALA A 297 7.09 16.78 17.60
C ALA A 297 6.77 18.29 17.52
N GLU A 298 7.33 18.98 16.55
CA GLU A 298 7.09 20.41 16.32
C GLU A 298 5.65 20.70 15.88
N THR A 299 5.05 19.84 15.03
CA THR A 299 3.65 19.99 14.60
C THR A 299 2.66 19.73 15.74
N THR A 300 2.95 18.78 16.64
CA THR A 300 2.13 18.50 17.81
C THR A 300 2.27 19.54 18.91
N GLY A 301 3.46 20.15 19.08
CA GLY A 301 3.70 21.21 20.06
C GLY A 301 3.13 22.57 19.64
N GLY A 302 3.18 22.91 18.34
CA GLY A 302 2.64 24.15 17.79
C GLY A 302 1.12 24.26 17.84
N GLY A 303 0.40 23.12 17.70
CA GLY A 303 -1.06 23.06 17.79
C GLY A 303 -1.59 23.40 19.19
N ALA A 304 -0.85 23.05 20.24
CA ALA A 304 -1.22 23.41 21.62
C ALA A 304 -1.04 24.91 21.92
N ALA A 305 -0.04 25.54 21.30
CA ALA A 305 0.22 26.98 21.46
C ALA A 305 -0.78 27.86 20.68
N SER A 306 -1.20 27.42 19.47
CA SER A 306 -2.20 28.14 18.66
C SER A 306 -3.61 28.07 19.26
N ALA A 307 -4.00 26.91 19.80
CA ALA A 307 -5.30 26.75 20.47
C ALA A 307 -5.41 27.58 21.76
N ALA A 308 -4.27 27.85 22.42
CA ALA A 308 -4.21 28.74 23.60
C ALA A 308 -4.30 30.22 23.24
N ALA A 309 -3.84 30.61 22.03
CA ALA A 309 -3.89 32.01 21.56
C ALA A 309 -5.27 32.38 20.98
N GLU A 310 -6.00 31.45 20.37
CA GLU A 310 -7.34 31.72 19.84
C GLU A 310 -8.45 31.69 20.89
N GLY A 311 -8.18 31.12 22.09
CA GLY A 311 -9.15 31.04 23.20
C GLY A 311 -9.42 32.36 23.94
N ALA A 312 -8.68 33.46 23.63
CA ALA A 312 -8.78 34.71 24.37
C ALA A 312 -9.68 35.81 23.71
N GLY A 313 -10.38 35.51 22.63
CA GLY A 313 -11.10 36.55 21.90
C GLY A 313 -12.39 36.16 21.17
N ALA A 314 -13.27 35.30 21.70
CA ALA A 314 -14.56 35.06 21.05
C ALA A 314 -15.71 35.01 22.05
N VAL A 315 -16.55 36.02 21.98
CA VAL A 315 -17.89 36.07 22.60
C VAL A 315 -18.78 34.99 21.92
N ARG A 316 -19.26 34.06 22.73
CA ARG A 316 -20.15 32.97 22.29
C ARG A 316 -21.56 33.49 22.00
N THR A 317 -22.03 33.31 20.78
CA THR A 317 -23.46 33.25 20.46
C THR A 317 -23.93 31.80 20.42
N PRO A 318 -25.07 31.43 21.02
CA PRO A 318 -25.55 30.06 21.05
C PRO A 318 -26.41 29.73 19.80
N GLY A 319 -26.17 28.59 19.18
CA GLY A 319 -27.14 27.92 18.32
C GLY A 319 -26.67 27.65 16.89
N GLN A 320 -26.13 26.46 16.67
CA GLN A 320 -26.50 25.55 15.57
C GLN A 320 -25.68 24.27 15.72
N GLY A 321 -26.36 23.13 15.73
CA GLY A 321 -25.77 21.83 15.92
C GLY A 321 -24.85 21.42 14.77
N ALA A 322 -23.70 20.87 15.12
CA ALA A 322 -22.75 20.29 14.19
C ALA A 322 -23.33 19.02 13.54
N PRO A 323 -23.17 18.81 12.24
CA PRO A 323 -23.48 17.52 11.62
C PRO A 323 -22.45 16.47 12.06
N ALA A 324 -22.95 15.29 12.44
CA ALA A 324 -22.12 14.14 12.79
C ALA A 324 -21.18 13.78 11.62
N ALA A 325 -19.92 13.52 11.96
CA ALA A 325 -18.94 13.01 11.01
C ALA A 325 -19.42 11.66 10.42
N PRO A 326 -19.33 11.44 9.11
CA PRO A 326 -19.68 10.15 8.53
C PRO A 326 -18.68 9.10 9.01
N ALA A 327 -19.20 7.98 9.47
CA ALA A 327 -18.43 6.80 9.82
C ALA A 327 -17.53 6.40 8.66
N VAL A 328 -16.26 6.05 8.98
CA VAL A 328 -15.31 5.45 8.05
C VAL A 328 -15.88 4.11 7.63
N VAL A 329 -16.49 4.06 6.46
CA VAL A 329 -16.88 2.82 5.82
C VAL A 329 -15.62 2.24 5.20
N ALA A 330 -15.09 1.17 5.80
CA ALA A 330 -14.16 0.29 5.10
C ALA A 330 -14.78 -0.08 3.74
N PRO A 331 -14.01 -0.21 2.65
CA PRO A 331 -14.58 -0.63 1.38
C PRO A 331 -15.27 -1.98 1.61
N ALA A 332 -16.58 -1.98 1.59
CA ALA A 332 -17.36 -3.20 1.65
C ALA A 332 -17.08 -3.96 0.35
N VAL A 333 -16.10 -4.86 0.40
CA VAL A 333 -15.99 -5.94 -0.57
C VAL A 333 -17.16 -6.87 -0.25
N ALA A 334 -18.34 -6.54 -0.77
CA ALA A 334 -19.51 -7.39 -0.65
C ALA A 334 -19.20 -8.69 -1.38
N VAL A 335 -18.93 -9.75 -0.63
CA VAL A 335 -19.03 -11.12 -1.10
C VAL A 335 -20.53 -11.37 -1.21
N ALA A 336 -21.04 -11.34 -2.43
CA ALA A 336 -22.37 -11.87 -2.69
C ALA A 336 -22.34 -13.40 -2.55
N PRO A 337 -23.46 -14.02 -2.06
CA PRO A 337 -23.55 -15.44 -1.80
C PRO A 337 -23.39 -16.33 -3.03
#